data_34a5b51513d0c7ef1e4e9ebf24f57b76
#
_entry.id   34a5b51513d0c7ef1e4e9ebf24f57b76
#
_cell.length_a   1.000
_cell.length_b   1.000
_cell.length_c   1.000
_cell.angle_alpha   90.00
_cell.angle_beta   90.00
_cell.angle_gamma   90.00
#
_symmetry.space_group_name_H-M   'P 1'
#
loop_
_entity.id
_entity.type
_entity.pdbx_description
1 polymer ?
#
loop_
_entity_poly.entity_id
_entity_poly.type
_entity_poly.pdbx_seq_one_letter_code
_entity_poly.pdbx_strand_id
1 'polypeptide(L)'
;MEQLFFTGHGQVEWRDIRPPKLASDKDALVRPVAVATCDLDTAVVHGAAPFPGPFPLGHEGVGEVVEVGSDVTAVSAGQRVIVPFQVSCGSCARCRRGLTGSCESVPFGAMYGLEPFGGPWGGFLGDLVRVPWADHMLVPLPENIDPAAVASLSDNIPDAWRAVAPFVRDPATTSLLVIGGQAPSVPFYSVAIAKALGVQHVDYLEFAEQGGYAENPGSKHARTEKASRAGADIIDSPGEIAAGRYTVTVCSASDIGALNAALRATEPDGTCVVNTIFFRDDLPLPMLSMYTHGVHLVTGRVNARPLLPKALDLVVQGAFHPETITDAVVPWPDAADALTAKPQKLVICR
;
A
#
# COMPACT_ATOMS: atom_id res chain seq x y z
N MET A 1 -14.47 17.56 -16.38
CA MET A 1 -14.59 16.45 -15.44
C MET A 1 -14.11 16.87 -14.07
N GLU A 2 -14.66 16.27 -13.03
CA GLU A 2 -14.20 16.55 -11.67
C GLU A 2 -13.01 15.70 -11.27
N GLN A 3 -12.11 16.29 -10.47
CA GLN A 3 -10.93 15.67 -9.89
C GLN A 3 -10.70 16.24 -8.49
N LEU A 4 -10.49 15.39 -7.49
CA LEU A 4 -10.17 15.81 -6.13
C LEU A 4 -8.69 16.15 -6.01
N PHE A 5 -8.41 17.34 -5.48
CA PHE A 5 -7.05 17.86 -5.26
C PHE A 5 -6.77 18.00 -3.77
N PHE A 6 -5.57 17.62 -3.37
CA PHE A 6 -4.96 18.10 -2.16
C PHE A 6 -4.47 19.53 -2.40
N THR A 7 -4.83 20.47 -1.54
CA THR A 7 -4.48 21.88 -1.67
C THR A 7 -3.62 22.41 -0.52
N GLY A 8 -3.60 21.68 0.58
CA GLY A 8 -2.82 21.98 1.77
C GLY A 8 -3.24 21.09 2.95
N HIS A 9 -2.52 21.20 4.05
CA HIS A 9 -2.79 20.43 5.27
C HIS A 9 -4.28 20.54 5.69
N GLY A 10 -4.96 19.41 5.78
CA GLY A 10 -6.37 19.31 6.11
C GLY A 10 -7.31 19.86 5.02
N GLN A 11 -6.82 20.13 3.82
CA GLN A 11 -7.60 20.76 2.77
C GLN A 11 -7.55 19.95 1.48
N VAL A 12 -8.73 19.57 1.02
CA VAL A 12 -8.95 18.95 -0.29
C VAL A 12 -10.13 19.60 -0.96
N GLU A 13 -10.12 19.70 -2.29
CA GLU A 13 -11.21 20.30 -3.04
C GLU A 13 -11.43 19.65 -4.40
N TRP A 14 -12.68 19.55 -4.82
CA TRP A 14 -13.04 19.16 -6.17
C TRP A 14 -12.77 20.29 -7.15
N ARG A 15 -12.12 19.99 -8.27
CA ARG A 15 -11.82 20.95 -9.34
C ARG A 15 -12.29 20.44 -10.68
N ASP A 16 -12.84 21.33 -11.49
CA ASP A 16 -13.08 21.06 -12.90
C ASP A 16 -11.76 21.09 -13.68
N ILE A 17 -11.45 19.97 -14.33
CA ILE A 17 -10.29 19.84 -15.20
C ILE A 17 -10.66 19.30 -16.57
N ARG A 18 -9.77 19.47 -17.56
CA ARG A 18 -9.96 18.86 -18.87
C ARG A 18 -9.84 17.34 -18.75
N PRO A 19 -10.81 16.55 -19.28
CA PRO A 19 -10.69 15.10 -19.31
C PRO A 19 -9.42 14.65 -20.04
N PRO A 20 -8.74 13.60 -19.55
CA PRO A 20 -7.64 12.99 -20.29
C PRO A 20 -8.15 12.35 -21.59
N LYS A 21 -7.24 12.17 -22.53
CA LYS A 21 -7.49 11.47 -23.80
C LYS A 21 -6.43 10.39 -23.97
N LEU A 22 -6.71 9.40 -24.80
CA LEU A 22 -5.67 8.48 -25.26
C LEU A 22 -4.54 9.29 -25.91
N ALA A 23 -3.31 9.03 -25.49
CA ALA A 23 -2.11 9.65 -26.03
C ALA A 23 -1.32 8.71 -26.94
N SER A 24 -1.68 7.42 -26.93
CA SER A 24 -1.13 6.39 -27.82
C SER A 24 -2.14 5.26 -28.05
N ASP A 25 -1.91 4.45 -29.07
CA ASP A 25 -2.72 3.25 -29.37
C ASP A 25 -2.61 2.15 -28.29
N LYS A 26 -1.71 2.30 -27.31
CA LYS A 26 -1.51 1.37 -26.18
C LYS A 26 -2.16 1.82 -24.89
N ASP A 27 -2.84 2.95 -24.89
CA ASP A 27 -3.45 3.54 -23.70
C ASP A 27 -4.88 3.01 -23.49
N ALA A 28 -5.37 3.12 -22.29
CA ALA A 28 -6.79 3.01 -21.94
C ALA A 28 -7.25 4.22 -21.13
N LEU A 29 -8.54 4.53 -21.23
CA LEU A 29 -9.23 5.41 -20.30
C LEU A 29 -10.05 4.56 -19.34
N VAL A 30 -9.88 4.82 -18.05
CA VAL A 30 -10.50 4.06 -16.96
C VAL A 30 -11.29 5.01 -16.08
N ARG A 31 -12.55 4.67 -15.82
CA ARG A 31 -13.41 5.35 -14.85
C ARG A 31 -13.24 4.66 -13.49
N PRO A 32 -12.68 5.31 -12.46
CA PRO A 32 -12.59 4.74 -11.11
C PRO A 32 -13.99 4.42 -10.56
N VAL A 33 -14.15 3.23 -9.96
CA VAL A 33 -15.40 2.77 -9.34
C VAL A 33 -15.23 2.53 -7.83
N ALA A 34 -14.03 2.16 -7.39
CA ALA A 34 -13.65 2.04 -5.98
C ALA A 34 -12.21 2.51 -5.81
N VAL A 35 -12.00 3.45 -4.92
CA VAL A 35 -10.67 4.04 -4.64
C VAL A 35 -10.39 3.94 -3.15
N ALA A 36 -9.31 3.26 -2.80
CA ALA A 36 -8.87 3.16 -1.43
C ALA A 36 -7.88 4.29 -1.07
N THR A 37 -7.86 4.69 0.20
CA THR A 37 -6.80 5.57 0.70
C THR A 37 -5.54 4.76 0.96
N CYS A 38 -4.39 5.25 0.49
CA CYS A 38 -3.08 4.77 0.92
C CYS A 38 -2.72 5.37 2.28
N ASP A 39 -1.84 4.70 3.00
CA ASP A 39 -1.28 5.23 4.24
C ASP A 39 -0.53 6.56 3.99
N LEU A 40 0.04 6.73 2.78
CA LEU A 40 0.68 7.98 2.36
C LEU A 40 -0.33 9.10 2.08
N ASP A 41 -1.50 8.83 1.48
CA ASP A 41 -2.56 9.85 1.29
C ASP A 41 -2.97 10.42 2.64
N THR A 42 -3.14 9.55 3.63
CA THR A 42 -3.44 9.95 5.00
C THR A 42 -2.34 10.83 5.58
N ALA A 43 -1.07 10.45 5.42
CA ALA A 43 0.06 11.24 5.90
C ALA A 43 0.16 12.61 5.21
N VAL A 44 -0.16 12.68 3.91
CA VAL A 44 -0.18 13.94 3.13
C VAL A 44 -1.30 14.85 3.61
N VAL A 45 -2.53 14.35 3.66
CA VAL A 45 -3.70 15.17 4.02
C VAL A 45 -3.58 15.71 5.44
N HIS A 46 -3.07 14.90 6.36
CA HIS A 46 -2.91 15.28 7.78
C HIS A 46 -1.54 15.91 8.13
N GLY A 47 -0.71 16.23 7.13
CA GLY A 47 0.50 17.04 7.29
C GLY A 47 1.73 16.31 7.84
N ALA A 48 1.72 14.96 7.86
CA ALA A 48 2.88 14.18 8.28
C ALA A 48 3.90 13.92 7.15
N ALA A 49 3.50 14.14 5.89
CA ALA A 49 4.38 14.01 4.74
C ALA A 49 4.70 15.38 4.11
N PRO A 50 5.96 15.66 3.74
CA PRO A 50 6.42 17.00 3.33
C PRO A 50 6.15 17.28 1.84
N PHE A 51 4.92 17.08 1.36
CA PHE A 51 4.54 17.35 -0.03
C PHE A 51 3.72 18.62 -0.15
N PRO A 52 4.20 19.62 -0.91
CA PRO A 52 3.43 20.84 -1.16
C PRO A 52 2.31 20.56 -2.17
N GLY A 53 1.10 21.09 -1.89
CA GLY A 53 0.01 21.12 -2.85
C GLY A 53 0.15 22.28 -3.85
N PRO A 54 -0.76 22.41 -4.85
CA PRO A 54 -1.87 21.48 -5.12
C PRO A 54 -1.48 20.34 -6.05
N PHE A 55 -2.07 19.15 -5.85
CA PHE A 55 -1.96 18.01 -6.77
C PHE A 55 -3.18 17.07 -6.65
N PRO A 56 -3.52 16.29 -7.72
CA PRO A 56 -4.64 15.37 -7.69
C PRO A 56 -4.39 14.21 -6.71
N LEU A 57 -5.45 13.72 -6.05
CA LEU A 57 -5.39 12.63 -5.08
C LEU A 57 -5.87 11.29 -5.63
N GLY A 58 -5.49 10.24 -4.90
CA GLY A 58 -5.91 8.86 -5.13
C GLY A 58 -4.99 8.11 -6.08
N HIS A 59 -4.51 6.96 -5.62
CA HIS A 59 -3.63 6.09 -6.42
C HIS A 59 -3.89 4.60 -6.23
N GLU A 60 -4.81 4.23 -5.33
CA GLU A 60 -5.27 2.85 -5.17
C GLU A 60 -6.67 2.70 -5.75
N GLY A 61 -6.83 1.91 -6.81
CA GLY A 61 -8.18 1.84 -7.36
C GLY A 61 -8.47 0.69 -8.31
N VAL A 62 -9.74 0.34 -8.29
CA VAL A 62 -10.44 -0.45 -9.30
C VAL A 62 -11.25 0.50 -10.16
N GLY A 63 -11.22 0.29 -11.46
CA GLY A 63 -12.03 1.07 -12.39
C GLY A 63 -12.66 0.20 -13.47
N GLU A 64 -13.53 0.83 -14.26
CA GLU A 64 -14.12 0.27 -15.46
C GLU A 64 -13.43 0.89 -16.68
N VAL A 65 -13.01 0.05 -17.61
CA VAL A 65 -12.43 0.50 -18.88
C VAL A 65 -13.51 1.20 -19.70
N VAL A 66 -13.29 2.45 -20.08
CA VAL A 66 -14.23 3.24 -20.89
C VAL A 66 -13.85 3.21 -22.36
N GLU A 67 -12.56 3.33 -22.67
CA GLU A 67 -12.03 3.38 -24.03
C GLU A 67 -10.64 2.75 -24.05
N VAL A 68 -10.29 2.10 -25.15
CA VAL A 68 -8.97 1.52 -25.36
C VAL A 68 -8.40 1.97 -26.71
N GLY A 69 -7.08 2.11 -26.77
CA GLY A 69 -6.37 2.34 -28.03
C GLY A 69 -6.36 1.10 -28.92
N SER A 70 -6.07 1.27 -30.21
CA SER A 70 -6.15 0.22 -31.22
C SER A 70 -5.21 -0.97 -31.01
N ASP A 71 -4.11 -0.78 -30.28
CA ASP A 71 -3.13 -1.83 -29.98
C ASP A 71 -3.42 -2.59 -28.66
N VAL A 72 -4.45 -2.18 -27.90
CA VAL A 72 -4.82 -2.84 -26.64
C VAL A 72 -5.61 -4.11 -26.94
N THR A 73 -5.15 -5.22 -26.37
CA THR A 73 -5.72 -6.56 -26.62
C THR A 73 -6.11 -7.32 -25.36
N ALA A 74 -5.54 -6.96 -24.20
CA ALA A 74 -5.76 -7.69 -22.95
C ALA A 74 -7.06 -7.31 -22.23
N VAL A 75 -7.63 -6.15 -22.53
CA VAL A 75 -8.86 -5.62 -21.92
C VAL A 75 -9.73 -4.93 -22.94
N SER A 76 -11.03 -4.80 -22.65
CA SER A 76 -12.00 -4.10 -23.48
C SER A 76 -12.90 -3.18 -22.66
N ALA A 77 -13.59 -2.25 -23.35
CA ALA A 77 -14.55 -1.35 -22.71
C ALA A 77 -15.63 -2.13 -21.93
N GLY A 78 -15.99 -1.65 -20.76
CA GLY A 78 -16.93 -2.27 -19.82
C GLY A 78 -16.29 -3.25 -18.84
N GLN A 79 -15.05 -3.69 -19.05
CA GLN A 79 -14.38 -4.57 -18.09
C GLN A 79 -13.89 -3.82 -16.85
N ARG A 80 -14.04 -4.47 -15.68
CA ARG A 80 -13.44 -3.99 -14.43
C ARG A 80 -11.98 -4.42 -14.34
N VAL A 81 -11.14 -3.49 -13.90
CA VAL A 81 -9.68 -3.67 -13.84
C VAL A 81 -9.13 -3.07 -12.56
N ILE A 82 -8.10 -3.70 -12.01
CA ILE A 82 -7.26 -3.12 -10.98
C ILE A 82 -6.12 -2.39 -11.67
N VAL A 83 -5.83 -1.17 -11.24
CA VAL A 83 -4.76 -0.34 -11.82
C VAL A 83 -3.64 -0.18 -10.79
N PRO A 84 -2.43 -0.71 -11.03
CA PRO A 84 -1.30 -0.50 -10.12
C PRO A 84 -0.98 0.99 -10.05
N PHE A 85 -0.64 1.46 -8.85
CA PHE A 85 -0.39 2.89 -8.62
C PHE A 85 0.81 3.43 -9.39
N GLN A 86 1.84 2.61 -9.61
CA GLN A 86 3.04 2.97 -10.35
C GLN A 86 2.86 2.80 -11.84
N VAL A 87 3.27 3.82 -12.60
CA VAL A 87 3.26 3.77 -14.06
C VAL A 87 4.49 3.04 -14.58
N SER A 88 4.29 2.02 -15.42
CA SER A 88 5.38 1.22 -15.98
C SER A 88 5.06 0.68 -17.37
N CYS A 89 6.09 0.51 -18.20
CA CYS A 89 5.91 0.14 -19.61
C CYS A 89 5.85 -1.38 -19.87
N GLY A 90 6.26 -2.22 -18.92
CA GLY A 90 6.32 -3.68 -19.09
C GLY A 90 7.47 -4.21 -19.95
N SER A 91 8.10 -3.38 -20.80
CA SER A 91 9.02 -3.83 -21.85
C SER A 91 10.49 -3.43 -21.67
N CYS A 92 10.82 -2.45 -20.82
CA CYS A 92 12.22 -2.08 -20.54
C CYS A 92 12.94 -3.16 -19.72
N ALA A 93 14.26 -3.04 -19.61
CA ALA A 93 15.09 -4.03 -18.91
C ALA A 93 14.68 -4.22 -17.44
N ARG A 94 14.31 -3.13 -16.76
CA ARG A 94 13.85 -3.18 -15.35
C ARG A 94 12.48 -3.82 -15.23
N CYS A 95 11.51 -3.44 -16.07
CA CYS A 95 10.17 -4.03 -16.06
C CYS A 95 10.20 -5.55 -16.32
N ARG A 96 11.00 -6.01 -17.28
CA ARG A 96 11.18 -7.46 -17.54
C ARG A 96 11.76 -8.24 -16.37
N ARG A 97 12.47 -7.57 -15.44
CA ARG A 97 12.95 -8.14 -14.18
C ARG A 97 11.95 -8.00 -13.03
N GLY A 98 10.76 -7.50 -13.29
CA GLY A 98 9.76 -7.22 -12.23
C GLY A 98 10.01 -5.93 -11.44
N LEU A 99 10.97 -5.09 -11.84
CA LEU A 99 11.31 -3.84 -11.15
C LEU A 99 10.50 -2.67 -11.72
N THR A 100 9.18 -2.78 -11.67
CA THR A 100 8.24 -1.84 -12.30
C THR A 100 8.24 -0.46 -11.67
N GLY A 101 8.49 -0.35 -10.36
CA GLY A 101 8.65 0.93 -9.65
C GLY A 101 9.90 1.72 -10.05
N SER A 102 10.76 1.13 -10.89
CA SER A 102 11.98 1.75 -11.43
C SER A 102 11.99 1.71 -12.97
N CYS A 103 10.82 1.75 -13.61
CA CYS A 103 10.68 1.73 -15.06
C CYS A 103 11.54 2.79 -15.74
N GLU A 104 12.22 2.41 -16.83
CA GLU A 104 13.15 3.31 -17.56
C GLU A 104 12.43 4.19 -18.59
N SER A 105 11.16 3.91 -18.88
CA SER A 105 10.35 4.63 -19.90
C SER A 105 9.56 5.80 -19.32
N VAL A 106 9.62 6.02 -18.00
CA VAL A 106 8.94 7.09 -17.29
C VAL A 106 9.89 7.76 -16.29
N PRO A 107 9.61 8.98 -15.82
CA PRO A 107 10.39 9.61 -14.75
C PRO A 107 10.47 8.72 -13.50
N PHE A 108 11.55 8.83 -12.74
CA PHE A 108 11.66 8.11 -11.48
C PHE A 108 10.50 8.45 -10.55
N GLY A 109 9.90 7.44 -9.95
CA GLY A 109 8.77 7.64 -9.06
C GLY A 109 7.41 7.80 -9.74
N ALA A 110 7.32 7.63 -11.08
CA ALA A 110 6.07 7.80 -11.82
C ALA A 110 4.92 7.01 -11.20
N MET A 111 3.89 7.74 -10.73
CA MET A 111 2.72 7.20 -10.06
C MET A 111 1.53 8.16 -10.16
N TYR A 112 0.34 7.64 -9.95
CA TYR A 112 -0.87 8.44 -9.82
C TYR A 112 -0.94 9.11 -8.44
N GLY A 113 -1.73 10.15 -8.31
CA GLY A 113 -2.14 10.72 -7.03
C GLY A 113 -1.04 11.43 -6.22
N LEU A 114 0.17 11.59 -6.76
CA LEU A 114 1.27 12.29 -6.09
C LEU A 114 2.19 12.97 -7.12
N GLU A 115 1.68 13.98 -7.79
CA GLU A 115 2.35 14.68 -8.89
C GLU A 115 3.75 15.23 -8.53
N PRO A 116 3.98 15.84 -7.35
CA PRO A 116 5.28 16.37 -7.00
C PRO A 116 6.41 15.33 -7.00
N PHE A 117 6.08 14.06 -6.80
CA PHE A 117 7.04 12.96 -6.80
C PHE A 117 6.96 12.12 -8.08
N GLY A 118 5.73 11.81 -8.50
CA GLY A 118 5.48 10.83 -9.57
C GLY A 118 5.29 11.41 -10.97
N GLY A 119 5.08 12.71 -11.10
CA GLY A 119 4.74 13.39 -12.35
C GLY A 119 3.23 13.48 -12.64
N PRO A 120 2.83 14.16 -13.72
CA PRO A 120 1.44 14.59 -13.98
C PRO A 120 0.58 13.47 -14.58
N TRP A 121 0.39 12.38 -13.84
CA TRP A 121 -0.41 11.24 -14.26
C TRP A 121 -1.89 11.33 -13.86
N GLY A 122 -2.28 12.38 -13.10
CA GLY A 122 -3.61 12.52 -12.52
C GLY A 122 -3.78 11.69 -11.23
N GLY A 123 -5.01 11.54 -10.79
CA GLY A 123 -5.36 10.79 -9.59
C GLY A 123 -6.63 9.99 -9.76
N PHE A 124 -6.80 8.93 -8.96
CA PHE A 124 -7.96 8.05 -9.04
C PHE A 124 -9.23 8.64 -8.41
N LEU A 125 -9.10 9.67 -7.55
CA LEU A 125 -10.27 10.41 -7.07
C LEU A 125 -10.70 11.45 -8.11
N GLY A 126 -11.13 10.95 -9.27
CA GLY A 126 -11.59 11.72 -10.40
C GLY A 126 -12.51 10.92 -11.32
N ASP A 127 -13.11 11.59 -12.33
CA ASP A 127 -14.06 10.92 -13.22
C ASP A 127 -13.41 9.97 -14.20
N LEU A 128 -12.17 10.25 -14.61
CA LEU A 128 -11.48 9.50 -15.64
C LEU A 128 -9.96 9.57 -15.46
N VAL A 129 -9.28 8.45 -15.65
CA VAL A 129 -7.83 8.32 -15.58
C VAL A 129 -7.32 7.71 -16.88
N ARG A 130 -6.23 8.26 -17.42
CA ARG A 130 -5.51 7.65 -18.55
C ARG A 130 -4.48 6.65 -18.01
N VAL A 131 -4.53 5.42 -18.51
CA VAL A 131 -3.59 4.35 -18.18
C VAL A 131 -2.75 4.04 -19.41
N PRO A 132 -1.45 4.40 -19.42
CA PRO A 132 -0.55 4.04 -20.52
C PRO A 132 -0.22 2.55 -20.47
N TRP A 133 0.20 1.99 -21.63
CA TRP A 133 0.56 0.56 -21.75
C TRP A 133 -0.46 -0.37 -21.09
N ALA A 134 -1.73 -0.21 -21.47
CA ALA A 134 -2.88 -0.84 -20.81
C ALA A 134 -2.74 -2.36 -20.68
N ASP A 135 -2.26 -3.06 -21.70
CA ASP A 135 -2.04 -4.52 -21.66
C ASP A 135 -1.04 -4.97 -20.58
N HIS A 136 -0.09 -4.10 -20.23
CA HIS A 136 0.82 -4.37 -19.11
C HIS A 136 0.25 -3.88 -17.78
N MET A 137 -0.27 -2.66 -17.76
CA MET A 137 -0.69 -2.01 -16.52
C MET A 137 -1.95 -2.64 -15.92
N LEU A 138 -2.97 -2.88 -16.74
CA LEU A 138 -4.28 -3.29 -16.23
C LEU A 138 -4.30 -4.77 -15.85
N VAL A 139 -4.97 -5.08 -14.75
CA VAL A 139 -5.24 -6.45 -14.32
C VAL A 139 -6.75 -6.66 -14.27
N PRO A 140 -7.32 -7.52 -15.13
CA PRO A 140 -8.74 -7.81 -15.10
C PRO A 140 -9.21 -8.28 -13.72
N LEU A 141 -10.32 -7.72 -13.25
CA LEU A 141 -10.97 -8.14 -12.01
C LEU A 141 -12.08 -9.14 -12.34
N PRO A 142 -12.10 -10.34 -11.74
CA PRO A 142 -13.21 -11.27 -11.90
C PRO A 142 -14.55 -10.63 -11.47
N GLU A 143 -15.63 -10.93 -12.22
CA GLU A 143 -16.95 -10.30 -12.03
C GLU A 143 -17.55 -10.53 -10.64
N ASN A 144 -17.23 -11.67 -10.03
CA ASN A 144 -17.72 -12.06 -8.70
C ASN A 144 -16.94 -11.41 -7.53
N ILE A 145 -15.90 -10.62 -7.81
CA ILE A 145 -15.14 -9.92 -6.77
C ILE A 145 -15.65 -8.48 -6.65
N ASP A 146 -15.95 -8.09 -5.42
CA ASP A 146 -16.35 -6.71 -5.12
C ASP A 146 -15.17 -5.74 -5.30
N PRO A 147 -15.29 -4.71 -6.16
CA PRO A 147 -14.27 -3.68 -6.33
C PRO A 147 -13.84 -3.01 -5.03
N ALA A 148 -14.79 -2.78 -4.11
CA ALA A 148 -14.49 -2.15 -2.84
C ALA A 148 -13.58 -3.01 -1.95
N ALA A 149 -13.74 -4.32 -1.99
CA ALA A 149 -12.92 -5.24 -1.22
C ALA A 149 -11.44 -5.22 -1.65
N VAL A 150 -11.17 -4.94 -2.92
CA VAL A 150 -9.84 -5.15 -3.52
C VAL A 150 -9.15 -3.87 -4.02
N ALA A 151 -9.70 -2.69 -3.76
CA ALA A 151 -9.12 -1.43 -4.22
C ALA A 151 -7.64 -1.27 -3.80
N SER A 152 -7.26 -1.73 -2.62
CA SER A 152 -5.88 -1.68 -2.11
C SER A 152 -4.90 -2.67 -2.76
N LEU A 153 -5.36 -3.53 -3.68
CA LEU A 153 -4.44 -4.33 -4.52
C LEU A 153 -3.57 -3.49 -5.46
N SER A 154 -3.89 -2.21 -5.61
CA SER A 154 -3.08 -1.27 -6.39
C SER A 154 -1.74 -0.92 -5.74
N ASP A 155 -1.64 -0.88 -4.40
CA ASP A 155 -0.46 -0.42 -3.65
C ASP A 155 -0.26 -1.13 -2.31
N ASN A 156 -1.09 -0.85 -1.28
CA ASN A 156 -0.81 -1.25 0.10
C ASN A 156 -0.76 -2.78 0.29
N ILE A 157 -1.60 -3.54 -0.41
CA ILE A 157 -1.56 -5.00 -0.35
C ILE A 157 -0.28 -5.56 -1.01
N PRO A 158 0.15 -5.13 -2.21
CA PRO A 158 1.46 -5.49 -2.74
C PRO A 158 2.65 -5.10 -1.85
N ASP A 159 2.57 -3.97 -1.14
CA ASP A 159 3.63 -3.55 -0.21
C ASP A 159 3.71 -4.48 1.01
N ALA A 160 2.57 -4.84 1.59
CA ALA A 160 2.50 -5.86 2.63
C ALA A 160 2.96 -7.25 2.11
N TRP A 161 2.58 -7.61 0.88
CA TRP A 161 3.00 -8.86 0.23
C TRP A 161 4.53 -8.99 0.14
N ARG A 162 5.22 -7.94 -0.35
CA ARG A 162 6.68 -7.98 -0.46
C ARG A 162 7.39 -8.07 0.88
N ALA A 163 6.73 -7.60 1.95
CA ALA A 163 7.28 -7.65 3.30
C ALA A 163 7.16 -9.03 3.95
N VAL A 164 6.26 -9.88 3.48
CA VAL A 164 5.93 -11.16 4.11
C VAL A 164 6.19 -12.35 3.17
N ALA A 165 5.49 -12.41 2.05
CA ALA A 165 5.40 -13.62 1.22
C ALA A 165 6.76 -14.17 0.71
N PRO A 166 7.75 -13.35 0.32
CA PRO A 166 9.06 -13.86 -0.13
C PRO A 166 9.86 -14.57 0.97
N PHE A 167 9.52 -14.33 2.24
CA PHE A 167 10.27 -14.84 3.41
C PHE A 167 9.55 -16.00 4.10
N VAL A 168 8.30 -16.29 3.76
CA VAL A 168 7.56 -17.47 4.22
C VAL A 168 7.98 -18.66 3.35
N ARG A 169 9.03 -19.38 3.78
CA ARG A 169 9.50 -20.60 3.08
C ARG A 169 8.69 -21.81 3.49
N ASP A 170 8.45 -21.95 4.78
CA ASP A 170 7.61 -22.97 5.38
C ASP A 170 6.71 -22.29 6.43
N PRO A 171 5.39 -22.24 6.19
CA PRO A 171 4.46 -21.59 7.11
C PRO A 171 4.46 -22.20 8.52
N ALA A 172 4.78 -23.51 8.65
CA ALA A 172 4.77 -24.19 9.95
C ALA A 172 5.94 -23.78 10.86
N THR A 173 7.07 -23.39 10.25
CA THR A 173 8.29 -22.99 10.98
C THR A 173 8.52 -21.49 10.96
N THR A 174 7.74 -20.73 10.16
CA THR A 174 7.83 -19.26 10.12
C THR A 174 7.19 -18.67 11.36
N SER A 175 7.93 -17.78 12.05
CA SER A 175 7.42 -16.89 13.09
C SER A 175 7.54 -15.44 12.62
N LEU A 176 6.44 -14.69 12.67
CA LEU A 176 6.38 -13.32 12.19
C LEU A 176 6.06 -12.36 13.34
N LEU A 177 6.82 -11.26 13.42
CA LEU A 177 6.45 -10.10 14.22
C LEU A 177 6.16 -8.92 13.30
N VAL A 178 5.00 -8.29 13.44
CA VAL A 178 4.67 -7.01 12.81
C VAL A 178 4.68 -5.92 13.87
N ILE A 179 5.51 -4.91 13.68
CA ILE A 179 5.51 -3.71 14.52
C ILE A 179 4.76 -2.62 13.76
N GLY A 180 3.54 -2.34 14.19
CA GLY A 180 2.70 -1.27 13.68
C GLY A 180 3.09 0.08 14.27
N GLY A 181 2.57 1.12 13.66
CA GLY A 181 2.71 2.51 14.07
C GLY A 181 1.54 3.30 13.50
N GLN A 182 1.77 4.45 12.92
CA GLN A 182 0.69 5.34 12.46
C GLN A 182 -0.03 4.87 11.18
N ALA A 183 0.59 3.98 10.40
CA ALA A 183 0.02 3.50 9.14
C ALA A 183 -1.32 2.78 9.36
N PRO A 184 -2.43 3.23 8.75
CA PRO A 184 -3.76 2.67 9.02
C PRO A 184 -4.04 1.32 8.35
N SER A 185 -3.20 0.82 7.43
CA SER A 185 -3.52 -0.39 6.67
C SER A 185 -2.37 -1.39 6.45
N VAL A 186 -1.19 -0.97 6.02
CA VAL A 186 -0.10 -1.88 5.62
C VAL A 186 0.33 -2.90 6.69
N PRO A 187 0.46 -2.52 7.99
CA PRO A 187 0.79 -3.51 9.02
C PRO A 187 -0.27 -4.59 9.18
N PHE A 188 -1.55 -4.25 9.05
CA PHE A 188 -2.66 -5.19 9.17
C PHE A 188 -2.77 -6.11 7.94
N TYR A 189 -2.53 -5.58 6.74
CA TYR A 189 -2.39 -6.42 5.54
C TYR A 189 -1.21 -7.38 5.66
N SER A 190 -0.09 -6.99 6.32
CA SER A 190 1.03 -7.89 6.56
C SER A 190 0.65 -9.06 7.45
N VAL A 191 -0.12 -8.82 8.53
CA VAL A 191 -0.70 -9.86 9.38
C VAL A 191 -1.63 -10.77 8.58
N ALA A 192 -2.61 -10.19 7.89
CA ALA A 192 -3.63 -10.94 7.16
C ALA A 192 -3.04 -11.80 6.03
N ILE A 193 -2.03 -11.29 5.31
CA ILE A 193 -1.30 -12.05 4.28
C ILE A 193 -0.52 -13.20 4.90
N ALA A 194 0.17 -13.00 6.02
CA ALA A 194 0.87 -14.06 6.72
C ALA A 194 -0.08 -15.20 7.12
N LYS A 195 -1.24 -14.85 7.67
CA LYS A 195 -2.30 -15.84 8.03
C LYS A 195 -2.85 -16.53 6.79
N ALA A 196 -3.10 -15.80 5.71
CA ALA A 196 -3.56 -16.37 4.43
C ALA A 196 -2.54 -17.33 3.81
N LEU A 197 -1.25 -17.11 4.05
CA LEU A 197 -0.16 -18.02 3.66
C LEU A 197 0.05 -19.19 4.63
N GLY A 198 -0.75 -19.30 5.70
CA GLY A 198 -0.72 -20.40 6.65
C GLY A 198 0.27 -20.24 7.81
N VAL A 199 0.88 -19.07 7.99
CA VAL A 199 1.78 -18.81 9.12
C VAL A 199 1.01 -18.93 10.44
N GLN A 200 1.47 -19.81 11.33
CA GLN A 200 0.79 -20.10 12.59
C GLN A 200 1.07 -19.02 13.65
N HIS A 201 2.33 -18.61 13.78
CA HIS A 201 2.79 -17.67 14.80
C HIS A 201 2.97 -16.28 14.19
N VAL A 202 2.00 -15.39 14.43
CA VAL A 202 2.00 -14.00 13.98
C VAL A 202 1.72 -13.11 15.18
N ASP A 203 2.74 -12.41 15.63
CA ASP A 203 2.66 -11.46 16.73
C ASP A 203 2.57 -10.03 16.19
N TYR A 204 1.84 -9.16 16.90
CA TYR A 204 1.71 -7.75 16.57
C TYR A 204 1.99 -6.87 17.79
N LEU A 205 2.83 -5.87 17.59
CA LEU A 205 3.06 -4.79 18.55
C LEU A 205 2.62 -3.46 17.95
N GLU A 206 1.72 -2.74 18.61
CA GLU A 206 1.45 -1.34 18.29
C GLU A 206 2.47 -0.45 18.99
N PHE A 207 3.40 0.11 18.22
CA PHE A 207 4.44 0.98 18.75
C PHE A 207 3.92 2.42 18.90
N ALA A 208 3.90 2.92 20.13
CA ALA A 208 3.50 4.30 20.40
C ALA A 208 4.66 5.24 20.05
N GLU A 209 4.52 5.99 18.96
CA GLU A 209 5.51 6.99 18.56
C GLU A 209 5.44 8.24 19.45
N GLN A 210 6.59 8.77 19.83
CA GLN A 210 6.67 10.08 20.50
C GLN A 210 6.58 11.18 19.46
N GLY A 211 5.49 11.97 19.48
CA GLY A 211 5.37 13.20 18.69
C GLY A 211 4.70 13.05 17.29
N GLY A 212 4.00 11.95 17.05
CA GLY A 212 3.20 11.77 15.83
C GLY A 212 1.69 11.85 16.09
N TYR A 213 0.85 11.24 15.22
CA TYR A 213 -0.62 11.15 15.36
C TYR A 213 -1.12 10.53 16.70
N ALA A 214 -0.21 10.26 17.62
CA ALA A 214 -0.37 9.55 18.88
C ALA A 214 -1.20 10.29 19.95
N GLU A 215 -1.73 11.47 19.67
CA GLU A 215 -2.56 12.20 20.65
C GLU A 215 -3.98 11.61 20.81
N ASN A 216 -4.31 10.52 20.07
CA ASN A 216 -5.59 9.86 20.22
C ASN A 216 -5.45 8.51 20.95
N PRO A 217 -5.64 8.45 22.29
CA PRO A 217 -5.48 7.24 23.09
C PRO A 217 -6.43 6.09 22.68
N GLY A 218 -7.59 6.41 22.07
CA GLY A 218 -8.49 5.42 21.49
C GLY A 218 -7.90 4.69 20.26
N SER A 219 -6.85 5.23 19.66
CA SER A 219 -6.26 4.66 18.47
C SER A 219 -5.46 3.37 18.76
N LYS A 220 -4.70 3.28 19.87
CA LYS A 220 -3.92 2.07 20.18
C LYS A 220 -4.83 0.86 20.36
N HIS A 221 -5.90 0.97 21.13
CA HIS A 221 -6.85 -0.12 21.36
C HIS A 221 -7.54 -0.55 20.05
N ALA A 222 -8.06 0.38 19.27
CA ALA A 222 -8.71 0.08 17.99
C ALA A 222 -7.73 -0.60 17.00
N ARG A 223 -6.46 -0.22 17.01
CA ARG A 223 -5.44 -0.79 16.13
C ARG A 223 -5.01 -2.19 16.57
N THR A 224 -4.82 -2.42 17.87
CA THR A 224 -4.55 -3.78 18.39
C THR A 224 -5.75 -4.71 18.17
N GLU A 225 -6.98 -4.22 18.31
CA GLU A 225 -8.18 -4.96 17.97
C GLU A 225 -8.24 -5.31 16.47
N LYS A 226 -7.88 -4.36 15.58
CA LYS A 226 -7.79 -4.61 14.13
C LYS A 226 -6.74 -5.68 13.81
N ALA A 227 -5.55 -5.63 14.43
CA ALA A 227 -4.50 -6.64 14.26
C ALA A 227 -4.95 -8.02 14.76
N SER A 228 -5.63 -8.08 15.91
CA SER A 228 -6.17 -9.32 16.46
C SER A 228 -7.24 -9.92 15.53
N ARG A 229 -8.14 -9.09 14.98
CA ARG A 229 -9.12 -9.54 13.98
C ARG A 229 -8.47 -10.04 12.69
N ALA A 230 -7.33 -9.48 12.31
CA ALA A 230 -6.51 -9.95 11.18
C ALA A 230 -5.79 -11.29 11.50
N GLY A 231 -5.77 -11.73 12.77
CA GLY A 231 -5.26 -13.02 13.21
C GLY A 231 -3.94 -12.96 13.97
N ALA A 232 -3.47 -11.81 14.43
CA ALA A 232 -2.25 -11.70 15.24
C ALA A 232 -2.52 -11.88 16.73
N ASP A 233 -1.56 -12.45 17.42
CA ASP A 233 -1.43 -12.35 18.87
C ASP A 233 -0.83 -10.99 19.25
N ILE A 234 -1.41 -10.33 20.27
CA ILE A 234 -1.01 -8.96 20.62
C ILE A 234 0.06 -8.98 21.69
N ILE A 235 1.13 -8.21 21.44
CA ILE A 235 2.18 -7.89 22.41
C ILE A 235 1.88 -6.50 22.96
N ASP A 236 1.81 -6.37 24.30
CA ASP A 236 1.41 -5.12 24.95
C ASP A 236 2.53 -4.09 25.02
N SER A 237 3.77 -4.55 25.13
CA SER A 237 4.93 -3.66 25.25
C SER A 237 6.19 -4.20 24.55
N PRO A 238 7.11 -3.30 24.11
CA PRO A 238 8.38 -3.73 23.51
C PRO A 238 9.24 -4.60 24.43
N GLY A 239 9.08 -4.48 25.74
CA GLY A 239 9.83 -5.27 26.73
C GLY A 239 9.46 -6.75 26.74
N GLU A 240 8.33 -7.13 26.18
CA GLU A 240 7.87 -8.52 26.06
C GLU A 240 8.42 -9.23 24.82
N ILE A 241 9.03 -8.48 23.90
CA ILE A 241 9.62 -9.04 22.69
C ILE A 241 10.92 -9.76 23.05
N ALA A 242 10.93 -11.08 22.87
CA ALA A 242 12.16 -11.85 23.03
C ALA A 242 13.14 -11.54 21.88
N ALA A 243 14.39 -11.28 22.22
CA ALA A 243 15.45 -11.12 21.23
C ALA A 243 15.69 -12.40 20.44
N GLY A 244 15.91 -12.27 19.11
CA GLY A 244 16.25 -13.39 18.26
C GLY A 244 15.16 -14.47 18.10
N ARG A 245 13.88 -14.10 18.20
CA ARG A 245 12.75 -15.04 18.21
C ARG A 245 12.10 -15.26 16.84
N TYR A 246 12.10 -14.23 15.98
CA TYR A 246 11.29 -14.24 14.78
C TYR A 246 12.10 -14.43 13.52
N THR A 247 11.68 -15.39 12.68
CA THR A 247 12.29 -15.62 11.37
C THR A 247 12.13 -14.41 10.46
N VAL A 248 11.00 -13.71 10.60
CA VAL A 248 10.68 -12.49 9.86
C VAL A 248 10.14 -11.43 10.81
N THR A 249 10.68 -10.23 10.73
CA THR A 249 10.10 -9.05 11.38
C THR A 249 9.74 -8.01 10.35
N VAL A 250 8.58 -7.36 10.52
CA VAL A 250 8.10 -6.28 9.65
C VAL A 250 7.97 -5.02 10.48
N CYS A 251 8.75 -3.99 10.13
CA CYS A 251 8.66 -2.68 10.76
C CYS A 251 7.85 -1.74 9.87
N SER A 252 6.62 -1.43 10.28
CA SER A 252 5.71 -0.49 9.63
C SER A 252 5.60 0.86 10.36
N ALA A 253 6.37 1.05 11.43
CA ALA A 253 6.46 2.30 12.17
C ALA A 253 7.66 3.12 11.70
N SER A 254 7.49 4.42 11.47
CA SER A 254 8.56 5.35 11.08
C SER A 254 9.36 5.84 12.30
N ASP A 255 9.52 4.97 13.30
CA ASP A 255 10.22 5.23 14.56
C ASP A 255 11.49 4.38 14.67
N ILE A 256 12.59 5.00 15.11
CA ILE A 256 13.89 4.32 15.23
C ILE A 256 13.91 3.28 16.36
N GLY A 257 13.15 3.51 17.44
CA GLY A 257 12.98 2.55 18.52
C GLY A 257 12.26 1.29 18.04
N ALA A 258 11.19 1.47 17.24
CA ALA A 258 10.45 0.38 16.58
C ALA A 258 11.36 -0.44 15.66
N LEU A 259 12.14 0.23 14.80
CA LEU A 259 13.09 -0.44 13.91
C LEU A 259 14.16 -1.19 14.70
N ASN A 260 14.72 -0.59 15.72
CA ASN A 260 15.70 -1.24 16.60
C ASN A 260 15.12 -2.44 17.36
N ALA A 261 13.85 -2.36 17.77
CA ALA A 261 13.13 -3.48 18.39
C ALA A 261 12.93 -4.64 17.39
N ALA A 262 12.49 -4.33 16.16
CA ALA A 262 12.35 -5.31 15.10
C ALA A 262 13.68 -6.02 14.78
N LEU A 263 14.77 -5.25 14.60
CA LEU A 263 16.10 -5.81 14.30
C LEU A 263 16.63 -6.73 15.40
N ARG A 264 16.38 -6.39 16.69
CA ARG A 264 16.78 -7.22 17.82
C ARG A 264 15.91 -8.46 18.00
N ALA A 265 14.65 -8.39 17.61
CA ALA A 265 13.69 -9.49 17.65
C ALA A 265 13.94 -10.53 16.55
N THR A 266 14.59 -10.12 15.45
CA THR A 266 14.92 -11.00 14.33
C THR A 266 15.91 -12.07 14.76
N GLU A 267 15.62 -13.35 14.46
CA GLU A 267 16.51 -14.47 14.78
C GLU A 267 17.83 -14.42 14.00
N PRO A 268 18.84 -15.20 14.38
CA PRO A 268 20.05 -15.36 13.57
C PRO A 268 19.72 -15.79 12.14
N ASP A 269 20.35 -15.10 11.16
CA ASP A 269 20.12 -15.28 9.71
C ASP A 269 18.68 -14.98 9.25
N GLY A 270 17.85 -14.39 10.13
CA GLY A 270 16.49 -13.95 9.83
C GLY A 270 16.44 -12.61 9.07
N THR A 271 15.23 -12.21 8.72
CA THR A 271 15.00 -11.00 7.89
C THR A 271 14.11 -9.97 8.60
N CYS A 272 14.61 -8.74 8.70
CA CYS A 272 13.82 -7.57 9.09
C CYS A 272 13.45 -6.77 7.83
N VAL A 273 12.16 -6.59 7.57
CA VAL A 273 11.66 -5.82 6.45
C VAL A 273 11.08 -4.50 6.93
N VAL A 274 11.53 -3.40 6.32
CA VAL A 274 10.98 -2.05 6.53
C VAL A 274 10.05 -1.73 5.37
N ASN A 275 8.77 -1.53 5.65
CA ASN A 275 7.75 -1.15 4.68
C ASN A 275 7.10 0.21 5.01
N THR A 276 7.82 1.04 5.70
CA THR A 276 7.46 2.45 5.96
C THR A 276 8.52 3.39 5.38
N ILE A 277 8.19 4.68 5.31
CA ILE A 277 9.08 5.71 4.80
C ILE A 277 9.69 6.48 5.98
N PHE A 278 11.01 6.43 6.11
CA PHE A 278 11.74 7.37 6.93
C PHE A 278 12.14 8.57 6.06
N PHE A 279 11.61 9.76 6.36
CA PHE A 279 11.95 11.00 5.63
C PHE A 279 13.30 11.58 6.12
N ARG A 280 14.31 10.70 6.22
CA ARG A 280 15.68 11.03 6.63
C ARG A 280 16.66 9.97 6.13
N ASP A 281 17.88 10.35 5.86
CA ASP A 281 18.90 9.46 5.30
C ASP A 281 19.66 8.67 6.38
N ASP A 282 19.87 9.27 7.55
CA ASP A 282 20.71 8.70 8.61
C ASP A 282 19.84 8.11 9.75
N LEU A 283 20.05 6.82 10.03
CA LEU A 283 19.42 6.12 11.16
C LEU A 283 20.48 5.39 11.99
N PRO A 284 20.47 5.53 13.33
CA PRO A 284 21.34 4.75 14.21
C PRO A 284 20.83 3.31 14.33
N LEU A 285 21.52 2.37 13.68
CA LEU A 285 21.18 0.96 13.68
C LEU A 285 22.09 0.15 14.61
N PRO A 286 21.63 -0.99 15.17
CA PRO A 286 22.42 -1.86 16.04
C PRO A 286 23.38 -2.75 15.22
N MET A 287 24.30 -2.14 14.46
CA MET A 287 25.13 -2.80 13.45
C MET A 287 25.95 -3.97 13.99
N LEU A 288 26.49 -3.86 15.21
CA LEU A 288 27.23 -4.97 15.82
C LEU A 288 26.34 -6.17 16.09
N SER A 289 25.12 -5.95 16.60
CA SER A 289 24.13 -7.01 16.80
C SER A 289 23.71 -7.65 15.48
N MET A 290 23.44 -6.85 14.46
CA MET A 290 23.07 -7.33 13.13
C MET A 290 24.20 -8.18 12.52
N TYR A 291 25.45 -7.72 12.60
CA TYR A 291 26.61 -8.45 12.11
C TYR A 291 26.78 -9.80 12.82
N THR A 292 26.72 -9.82 14.16
CA THR A 292 26.97 -11.02 14.94
C THR A 292 25.86 -12.08 14.80
N HIS A 293 24.63 -11.66 14.47
CA HIS A 293 23.48 -12.54 14.28
C HIS A 293 23.15 -12.80 12.79
N GLY A 294 23.86 -12.17 11.83
CA GLY A 294 23.60 -12.35 10.41
C GLY A 294 22.24 -11.77 9.95
N VAL A 295 21.70 -10.77 10.65
CA VAL A 295 20.36 -10.21 10.35
C VAL A 295 20.35 -9.50 9.01
N HIS A 296 19.40 -9.86 8.15
CA HIS A 296 19.16 -9.20 6.87
C HIS A 296 18.17 -8.05 7.04
N LEU A 297 18.59 -6.82 6.72
CA LEU A 297 17.70 -5.66 6.65
C LEU A 297 17.28 -5.41 5.21
N VAL A 298 15.98 -5.45 4.95
CA VAL A 298 15.40 -5.22 3.63
C VAL A 298 14.52 -3.98 3.67
N THR A 299 14.81 -3.02 2.81
CA THR A 299 14.00 -1.80 2.63
C THR A 299 13.84 -1.50 1.13
N GLY A 300 12.90 -0.64 0.77
CA GLY A 300 12.70 -0.20 -0.60
C GLY A 300 11.22 -0.01 -0.95
N ARG A 301 10.99 0.54 -2.14
CA ARG A 301 9.65 0.73 -2.70
C ARG A 301 9.11 -0.60 -3.24
N VAL A 302 7.81 -0.78 -3.14
CA VAL A 302 7.13 -1.91 -3.76
C VAL A 302 7.23 -1.83 -5.30
N ASN A 303 7.23 -2.98 -5.95
CA ASN A 303 6.96 -3.13 -7.37
C ASN A 303 5.56 -3.77 -7.50
N ALA A 304 4.52 -2.94 -7.48
CA ALA A 304 3.14 -3.40 -7.28
C ALA A 304 2.66 -4.33 -8.40
N ARG A 305 2.88 -3.96 -9.66
CA ARG A 305 2.32 -4.68 -10.82
C ARG A 305 2.61 -6.19 -10.84
N PRO A 306 3.84 -6.69 -10.61
CA PRO A 306 4.12 -8.12 -10.62
C PRO A 306 3.60 -8.88 -9.39
N LEU A 307 3.28 -8.18 -8.31
CA LEU A 307 2.79 -8.79 -7.06
C LEU A 307 1.25 -8.85 -7.01
N LEU A 308 0.58 -7.90 -7.67
CA LEU A 308 -0.86 -7.76 -7.68
C LEU A 308 -1.61 -9.05 -8.07
N PRO A 309 -1.27 -9.76 -9.16
CA PRO A 309 -1.96 -11.00 -9.51
C PRO A 309 -1.84 -12.08 -8.42
N LYS A 310 -0.68 -12.17 -7.75
CA LYS A 310 -0.44 -13.17 -6.69
C LYS A 310 -1.32 -12.91 -5.46
N ALA A 311 -1.49 -11.64 -5.08
CA ALA A 311 -2.37 -11.28 -3.99
C ALA A 311 -3.85 -11.43 -4.37
N LEU A 312 -4.22 -11.11 -5.61
CA LEU A 312 -5.57 -11.33 -6.15
C LEU A 312 -5.93 -12.82 -6.14
N ASP A 313 -4.99 -13.71 -6.47
CA ASP A 313 -5.22 -15.16 -6.45
C ASP A 313 -5.65 -15.64 -5.05
N LEU A 314 -5.08 -15.12 -3.97
CA LEU A 314 -5.53 -15.47 -2.60
C LEU A 314 -6.95 -14.96 -2.30
N VAL A 315 -7.33 -13.79 -2.81
CA VAL A 315 -8.69 -13.27 -2.68
C VAL A 315 -9.68 -14.16 -3.44
N VAL A 316 -9.36 -14.51 -4.69
CA VAL A 316 -10.20 -15.40 -5.53
C VAL A 316 -10.37 -16.78 -4.89
N GLN A 317 -9.34 -17.30 -4.22
CA GLN A 317 -9.40 -18.55 -3.47
C GLN A 317 -10.15 -18.45 -2.14
N GLY A 318 -10.54 -17.24 -1.70
CA GLY A 318 -11.17 -17.01 -0.40
C GLY A 318 -10.22 -17.20 0.80
N ALA A 319 -8.91 -17.18 0.56
CA ALA A 319 -7.90 -17.30 1.62
C ALA A 319 -7.50 -15.93 2.22
N PHE A 320 -7.75 -14.85 1.51
CA PHE A 320 -7.45 -13.48 1.93
C PHE A 320 -8.66 -12.56 1.76
N HIS A 321 -9.03 -11.86 2.84
CA HIS A 321 -10.18 -10.98 2.94
C HIS A 321 -9.73 -9.54 3.25
N PRO A 322 -9.25 -8.79 2.24
CA PRO A 322 -8.70 -7.45 2.46
C PRO A 322 -9.73 -6.42 2.94
N GLU A 323 -11.02 -6.63 2.67
CA GLU A 323 -12.11 -5.78 3.14
C GLU A 323 -12.19 -5.68 4.67
N THR A 324 -11.68 -6.68 5.40
CA THR A 324 -11.65 -6.70 6.87
C THR A 324 -10.73 -5.63 7.48
N ILE A 325 -9.83 -5.08 6.68
CA ILE A 325 -8.90 -4.01 7.09
C ILE A 325 -9.48 -2.61 6.82
N THR A 326 -10.50 -2.52 5.97
CA THR A 326 -11.18 -1.25 5.66
C THR A 326 -11.96 -0.74 6.88
N ASP A 327 -11.74 0.53 7.26
CA ASP A 327 -12.45 1.15 8.38
C ASP A 327 -13.84 1.66 7.96
N ALA A 328 -13.95 2.19 6.73
CA ALA A 328 -15.23 2.65 6.19
C ALA A 328 -15.25 2.60 4.65
N VAL A 329 -16.43 2.28 4.13
CA VAL A 329 -16.77 2.48 2.72
C VAL A 329 -17.63 3.73 2.63
N VAL A 330 -17.23 4.68 1.77
CA VAL A 330 -17.79 6.03 1.71
C VAL A 330 -18.32 6.31 0.29
N PRO A 331 -19.51 6.90 0.15
CA PRO A 331 -20.01 7.35 -1.15
C PRO A 331 -19.08 8.41 -1.79
N TRP A 332 -19.01 8.41 -3.11
CA TRP A 332 -18.13 9.32 -3.86
C TRP A 332 -18.28 10.81 -3.51
N PRO A 333 -19.50 11.35 -3.34
CA PRO A 333 -19.68 12.77 -2.98
C PRO A 333 -19.06 13.15 -1.63
N ASP A 334 -18.96 12.18 -0.71
CA ASP A 334 -18.49 12.41 0.66
C ASP A 334 -16.96 12.28 0.80
N ALA A 335 -16.25 12.02 -0.30
CA ALA A 335 -14.80 11.75 -0.32
C ALA A 335 -13.98 12.85 0.36
N ALA A 336 -14.27 14.12 0.08
CA ALA A 336 -13.53 15.25 0.60
C ALA A 336 -13.63 15.35 2.14
N ASP A 337 -14.84 15.24 2.65
CA ASP A 337 -15.10 15.29 4.09
C ASP A 337 -14.50 14.09 4.82
N ALA A 338 -14.65 12.90 4.24
CA ALA A 338 -14.11 11.69 4.83
C ALA A 338 -12.56 11.69 4.91
N LEU A 339 -11.88 12.16 3.87
CA LEU A 339 -10.42 12.25 3.83
C LEU A 339 -9.85 13.21 4.87
N THR A 340 -10.59 14.30 5.17
CA THR A 340 -10.12 15.32 6.12
C THR A 340 -10.53 15.07 7.56
N ALA A 341 -11.47 14.12 7.81
CA ALA A 341 -12.02 13.89 9.15
C ALA A 341 -10.99 13.31 10.12
N LYS A 342 -10.46 12.14 9.85
CA LYS A 342 -9.43 11.47 10.67
C LYS A 342 -8.64 10.45 9.85
N PRO A 343 -7.39 10.15 10.25
CA PRO A 343 -6.61 9.10 9.61
C PRO A 343 -7.30 7.73 9.76
N GLN A 344 -7.66 7.11 8.64
CA GLN A 344 -8.27 5.79 8.59
C GLN A 344 -8.16 5.18 7.18
N LYS A 345 -8.31 3.85 7.08
CA LYS A 345 -8.41 3.18 5.78
C LYS A 345 -9.81 3.32 5.23
N LEU A 346 -9.96 4.14 4.21
CA LEU A 346 -11.22 4.35 3.49
C LEU A 346 -11.23 3.61 2.16
N VAL A 347 -12.42 3.24 1.71
CA VAL A 347 -12.70 2.94 0.31
C VAL A 347 -13.85 3.84 -0.14
N ILE A 348 -13.61 4.62 -1.19
CA ILE A 348 -14.54 5.60 -1.75
C ILE A 348 -15.14 4.98 -3.01
N CYS A 349 -16.46 4.83 -3.06
CA CYS A 349 -17.19 4.12 -4.10
C CYS A 349 -18.16 5.02 -4.87
N ARG A 350 -18.29 4.76 -6.19
CA ARG A 350 -19.34 5.33 -7.05
C ARG A 350 -20.62 4.51 -7.01
#